data_93c08dd76e175e02c5cbccf9b39441ca
#
_entry.id   93c08dd76e175e02c5cbccf9b39441ca
#
_cell.length_a   1.000
_cell.length_b   1.000
_cell.length_c   1.000
_cell.angle_alpha   90.00
_cell.angle_beta   90.00
_cell.angle_gamma   90.00
#
_symmetry.space_group_name_H-M   'P 1'
#
loop_
_entity.id
_entity.type
_entity.pdbx_description
1 polymer ?
#
loop_
_entity_poly.entity_id
_entity_poly.type
_entity_poly.pdbx_seq_one_letter_code
_entity_poly.pdbx_strand_id
1 'polypeptide(L)'
;MKSRVASSEIRINISNKQEVEISKKLEITIAIPKNVGSIQKVEVLINRYGESPSIIQEMKITKEDNDFITYSTNVKFENYGNYYFFFSLEMKDENGENRKKAIKINRKTGKPFIIDEWQESPYWIVLVIQDNFEVPNWAKDKIYYQIFVDRFYKSQNANQKQIPGRKYRNWAEMPDWRKDETGNYHNNDFFGGNIKGIEEKLEYLKSLNVGVIY
;
A
#
# COMPACT_ATOMS: atom_id res chain seq x y z
N MET A 1 29.97 6.81 17.86
CA MET A 1 28.59 6.56 18.30
C MET A 1 27.69 7.52 17.52
N LYS A 2 27.07 7.11 16.40
CA LYS A 2 26.16 7.98 15.63
C LYS A 2 24.90 8.17 16.47
N SER A 3 24.64 9.36 16.95
CA SER A 3 23.41 9.70 17.65
C SER A 3 22.24 9.47 16.69
N ARG A 4 21.48 8.41 16.90
CA ARG A 4 20.15 8.30 16.31
C ARG A 4 19.28 9.37 16.96
N VAL A 5 19.16 10.51 16.30
CA VAL A 5 18.14 11.50 16.66
C VAL A 5 16.81 10.74 16.72
N ALA A 6 16.05 10.95 17.79
CA ALA A 6 14.78 10.28 18.01
C ALA A 6 13.78 10.71 16.92
N SER A 7 13.84 10.05 15.77
CA SER A 7 12.88 10.21 14.67
C SER A 7 11.46 9.79 15.07
N SER A 8 11.30 9.23 16.28
CA SER A 8 10.01 8.79 16.84
C SER A 8 9.04 9.90 17.18
N GLU A 9 9.47 11.16 17.14
CA GLU A 9 8.65 12.32 17.49
C GLU A 9 8.08 13.07 16.27
N ILE A 10 8.53 12.74 15.04
CA ILE A 10 7.96 13.33 13.83
C ILE A 10 6.48 12.98 13.75
N ARG A 11 5.64 14.00 13.57
CA ARG A 11 4.18 13.83 13.48
C ARG A 11 3.72 14.20 12.09
N ILE A 12 2.94 13.33 11.45
CA ILE A 12 2.40 13.57 10.13
C ILE A 12 0.88 13.52 10.25
N ASN A 13 0.23 14.52 9.67
CA ASN A 13 -1.21 14.58 9.55
C ASN A 13 -1.58 14.78 8.08
N ILE A 14 -2.55 14.01 7.63
CA ILE A 14 -3.10 14.06 6.28
C ILE A 14 -4.60 14.30 6.45
N SER A 15 -5.10 15.36 5.85
CA SER A 15 -6.54 15.61 5.83
C SER A 15 -7.24 14.45 5.09
N ASN A 16 -8.47 14.15 5.47
CA ASN A 16 -9.32 13.13 4.83
C ASN A 16 -8.81 11.68 4.91
N LYS A 17 -8.09 11.29 5.96
CA LYS A 17 -7.76 9.89 6.28
C LYS A 17 -7.18 9.08 5.10
N GLN A 18 -6.33 9.69 4.28
CA GLN A 18 -5.69 9.06 3.12
C GLN A 18 -6.60 8.82 1.90
N GLU A 19 -7.78 9.39 1.87
CA GLU A 19 -8.68 9.38 0.72
C GLU A 19 -9.09 10.80 0.35
N VAL A 20 -9.06 11.15 -0.94
CA VAL A 20 -9.42 12.49 -1.41
C VAL A 20 -10.10 12.42 -2.77
N GLU A 21 -11.16 13.19 -2.96
CA GLU A 21 -11.78 13.40 -4.27
C GLU A 21 -10.87 14.23 -5.17
N ILE A 22 -10.82 13.90 -6.46
CA ILE A 22 -9.90 14.53 -7.43
C ILE A 22 -10.07 16.05 -7.53
N SER A 23 -11.29 16.57 -7.32
CA SER A 23 -11.55 18.02 -7.31
C SER A 23 -11.06 18.72 -6.05
N LYS A 24 -10.80 17.97 -4.98
CA LYS A 24 -10.37 18.50 -3.69
C LYS A 24 -8.86 18.61 -3.60
N LYS A 25 -8.40 19.43 -2.66
CA LYS A 25 -6.99 19.50 -2.29
C LYS A 25 -6.75 18.62 -1.06
N LEU A 26 -5.65 17.90 -1.09
CA LEU A 26 -5.14 17.17 0.07
C LEU A 26 -4.19 18.06 0.85
N GLU A 27 -4.55 18.40 2.08
CA GLU A 27 -3.61 19.05 2.99
C GLU A 27 -2.71 18.00 3.64
N ILE A 28 -1.41 18.21 3.52
CA ILE A 28 -0.37 17.38 4.14
C ILE A 28 0.40 18.27 5.09
N THR A 29 0.49 17.83 6.34
CA THR A 29 1.20 18.54 7.40
C THR A 29 2.23 17.63 8.05
N ILE A 30 3.43 18.14 8.30
CA ILE A 30 4.48 17.46 9.04
C ILE A 30 5.05 18.36 10.14
N ALA A 31 5.06 17.88 11.37
CA ALA A 31 5.75 18.53 12.48
C ALA A 31 7.07 17.82 12.78
N ILE A 32 8.17 18.53 12.65
CA ILE A 32 9.53 18.02 12.80
C ILE A 32 10.14 18.63 14.06
N PRO A 33 10.70 17.80 14.97
CA PRO A 33 11.38 18.30 16.16
C PRO A 33 12.58 19.17 15.81
N LYS A 34 12.78 20.27 16.52
CA LYS A 34 13.91 21.20 16.29
C LYS A 34 15.28 20.56 16.52
N ASN A 35 15.35 19.52 17.36
CA ASN A 35 16.58 18.78 17.63
C ASN A 35 17.04 17.89 16.45
N VAL A 36 16.25 17.78 15.38
CA VAL A 36 16.64 17.08 14.13
C VAL A 36 17.80 17.80 13.43
N GLY A 37 17.92 19.12 13.59
CA GLY A 37 18.96 19.93 13.00
C GLY A 37 18.44 21.14 12.22
N SER A 38 19.35 21.84 11.56
CA SER A 38 19.01 23.06 10.79
C SER A 38 18.39 22.71 9.45
N ILE A 39 17.05 22.67 9.38
CA ILE A 39 16.29 22.41 8.17
C ILE A 39 16.19 23.68 7.32
N GLN A 40 16.61 23.59 6.07
CA GLN A 40 16.56 24.70 5.10
C GLN A 40 15.31 24.64 4.23
N LYS A 41 14.88 23.40 3.87
CA LYS A 41 13.75 23.16 2.99
C LYS A 41 13.10 21.82 3.28
N VAL A 42 11.78 21.78 3.20
CA VAL A 42 10.97 20.55 3.27
C VAL A 42 10.15 20.45 1.99
N GLU A 43 10.22 19.32 1.33
CA GLU A 43 9.40 19.01 0.15
C GLU A 43 8.62 17.71 0.38
N VAL A 44 7.41 17.64 -0.15
CA VAL A 44 6.69 16.39 -0.34
C VAL A 44 6.85 15.94 -1.80
N LEU A 45 7.22 14.68 -1.97
CA LEU A 45 7.38 14.03 -3.27
C LEU A 45 6.30 12.96 -3.40
N ILE A 46 5.51 13.07 -4.46
CA ILE A 46 4.33 12.24 -4.67
C ILE A 46 4.43 11.60 -6.04
N ASN A 47 4.23 10.30 -6.11
CA ASN A 47 4.17 9.53 -7.35
C ASN A 47 2.93 8.66 -7.38
N ARG A 48 2.37 8.53 -8.57
CA ARG A 48 1.37 7.52 -8.86
C ARG A 48 2.05 6.15 -8.91
N TYR A 49 1.34 5.10 -8.53
CA TYR A 49 1.88 3.74 -8.55
C TYR A 49 2.46 3.37 -9.93
N GLY A 50 3.72 2.94 -9.95
CA GLY A 50 4.43 2.57 -11.17
C GLY A 50 5.06 3.72 -11.96
N GLU A 51 4.98 4.98 -11.46
CA GLU A 51 5.52 6.17 -12.11
C GLU A 51 6.64 6.80 -11.26
N SER A 52 7.53 7.56 -11.87
CA SER A 52 8.49 8.41 -11.16
C SER A 52 7.77 9.57 -10.46
N PRO A 53 8.37 10.23 -9.44
CA PRO A 53 7.74 11.36 -8.78
C PRO A 53 7.24 12.40 -9.78
N SER A 54 5.91 12.54 -9.86
CA SER A 54 5.25 13.46 -10.80
C SER A 54 4.93 14.81 -10.14
N ILE A 55 4.85 14.84 -8.80
CA ILE A 55 4.57 16.05 -8.02
C ILE A 55 5.68 16.21 -6.99
N ILE A 56 6.40 17.32 -7.07
CA ILE A 56 7.37 17.77 -6.07
C ILE A 56 6.90 19.13 -5.59
N GLN A 57 6.55 19.24 -4.33
CA GLN A 57 6.00 20.47 -3.81
C GLN A 57 6.65 20.88 -2.50
N GLU A 58 7.15 22.13 -2.46
CA GLU A 58 7.68 22.71 -1.26
C GLU A 58 6.60 22.94 -0.21
N MET A 59 6.94 22.66 1.04
CA MET A 59 6.08 22.85 2.20
C MET A 59 6.46 24.13 2.94
N LYS A 60 5.46 24.88 3.37
CA LYS A 60 5.64 26.15 4.09
C LYS A 60 5.50 25.96 5.59
N ILE A 61 6.28 26.71 6.36
CA ILE A 61 6.11 26.76 7.81
C ILE A 61 4.75 27.39 8.12
N THR A 62 3.94 26.67 8.88
CA THR A 62 2.62 27.13 9.32
C THR A 62 2.53 27.33 10.82
N LYS A 63 3.41 26.67 11.57
CA LYS A 63 3.49 26.81 13.03
C LYS A 63 4.92 26.53 13.50
N GLU A 64 5.36 27.26 14.48
CA GLU A 64 6.59 27.01 15.20
C GLU A 64 6.33 27.20 16.70
N ASP A 65 6.73 26.22 17.51
CA ASP A 65 6.68 26.26 18.96
C ASP A 65 8.08 25.95 19.56
N ASN A 66 8.17 25.69 20.84
CA ASN A 66 9.47 25.46 21.49
C ASN A 66 10.16 24.18 20.99
N ASP A 67 9.39 23.15 20.63
CA ASP A 67 9.89 21.80 20.35
C ASP A 67 9.82 21.44 18.87
N PHE A 68 8.86 22.00 18.12
CA PHE A 68 8.55 21.59 16.74
C PHE A 68 8.48 22.76 15.77
N ILE A 69 8.82 22.47 14.51
CA ILE A 69 8.47 23.29 13.36
C ILE A 69 7.47 22.49 12.52
N THR A 70 6.33 23.08 12.24
CA THR A 70 5.25 22.46 11.45
C THR A 70 5.25 23.04 10.04
N TYR A 71 5.34 22.16 9.07
CA TYR A 71 5.28 22.48 7.64
C TYR A 71 3.97 21.93 7.08
N SER A 72 3.36 22.67 6.15
CA SER A 72 2.13 22.27 5.49
C SER A 72 2.13 22.63 4.01
N THR A 73 1.41 21.85 3.21
CA THR A 73 1.11 22.16 1.82
C THR A 73 -0.22 21.56 1.40
N ASN A 74 -0.78 22.10 0.31
CA ASN A 74 -2.00 21.60 -0.30
C ASN A 74 -1.67 21.02 -1.67
N VAL A 75 -1.93 19.74 -1.87
CA VAL A 75 -1.69 19.03 -3.11
C VAL A 75 -2.98 18.86 -3.88
N LYS A 76 -2.92 19.10 -5.20
CA LYS A 76 -3.99 18.84 -6.14
C LYS A 76 -3.57 17.72 -7.08
N PHE A 77 -4.49 16.80 -7.38
CA PHE A 77 -4.25 15.66 -8.25
C PHE A 77 -4.97 15.87 -9.58
N GLU A 78 -4.35 15.42 -10.67
CA GLU A 78 -4.92 15.49 -12.02
C GLU A 78 -5.61 14.18 -12.43
N ASN A 79 -5.23 13.07 -11.78
CA ASN A 79 -5.76 11.76 -12.08
C ASN A 79 -6.15 11.03 -10.80
N TYR A 80 -7.18 10.19 -10.86
CA TYR A 80 -7.53 9.28 -9.76
C TYR A 80 -6.60 8.06 -9.74
N GLY A 81 -6.47 7.42 -8.58
CA GLY A 81 -5.65 6.22 -8.39
C GLY A 81 -4.90 6.22 -7.06
N ASN A 82 -4.01 5.24 -6.91
CA ASN A 82 -3.16 5.13 -5.74
C ASN A 82 -1.91 5.97 -5.93
N TYR A 83 -1.66 6.85 -4.98
CA TYR A 83 -0.46 7.67 -4.91
C TYR A 83 0.36 7.32 -3.68
N TYR A 84 1.66 7.45 -3.81
CA TYR A 84 2.63 7.25 -2.75
C TYR A 84 3.39 8.54 -2.52
N PHE A 85 3.67 8.87 -1.28
CA PHE A 85 4.46 10.05 -0.98
C PHE A 85 5.44 9.83 0.18
N PHE A 86 6.46 10.66 0.20
CA PHE A 86 7.44 10.78 1.27
C PHE A 86 7.95 12.23 1.30
N PHE A 87 8.75 12.57 2.29
CA PHE A 87 9.28 13.93 2.43
C PHE A 87 10.77 13.95 2.16
N SER A 88 11.23 15.01 1.50
CA SER A 88 12.63 15.37 1.36
C SER A 88 12.96 16.54 2.28
N LEU A 89 14.09 16.44 2.95
CA LEU A 89 14.65 17.50 3.79
C LEU A 89 15.97 17.95 3.19
N GLU A 90 16.13 19.26 3.01
CA GLU A 90 17.45 19.88 2.84
C GLU A 90 17.89 20.40 4.19
N MET A 91 19.04 19.96 4.67
CA MET A 91 19.59 20.28 5.98
C MET A 91 21.04 20.69 5.86
N LYS A 92 21.52 21.56 6.75
CA LYS A 92 22.95 21.81 6.91
C LYS A 92 23.54 20.79 7.87
N ASP A 93 24.66 20.20 7.46
CA ASP A 93 25.48 19.38 8.35
C ASP A 93 26.36 20.22 9.29
N GLU A 94 27.14 19.56 10.12
CA GLU A 94 28.04 20.21 11.09
C GLU A 94 29.12 21.10 10.42
N ASN A 95 29.42 20.86 9.14
CA ASN A 95 30.36 21.64 8.33
C ASN A 95 29.68 22.80 7.57
N GLY A 96 28.34 22.92 7.68
CA GLY A 96 27.55 23.90 6.95
C GLY A 96 27.20 23.51 5.52
N GLU A 97 27.54 22.28 5.08
CA GLU A 97 27.18 21.77 3.75
C GLU A 97 25.73 21.29 3.71
N ASN A 98 25.09 21.53 2.56
CA ASN A 98 23.73 21.06 2.35
C ASN A 98 23.71 19.54 2.12
N ARG A 99 22.87 18.85 2.90
CA ARG A 99 22.62 17.40 2.78
C ARG A 99 21.13 17.17 2.54
N LYS A 100 20.83 16.26 1.61
CA LYS A 100 19.48 15.78 1.40
C LYS A 100 19.22 14.52 2.20
N LYS A 101 18.10 14.52 2.93
CA LYS A 101 17.60 13.35 3.69
C LYS A 101 16.14 13.10 3.32
N ALA A 102 15.67 11.89 3.52
CA ALA A 102 14.25 11.56 3.34
C ALA A 102 13.59 11.17 4.66
N ILE A 103 12.31 11.51 4.82
CA ILE A 103 11.46 10.97 5.88
C ILE A 103 10.51 9.97 5.26
N LYS A 104 10.52 8.76 5.77
CA LYS A 104 9.73 7.61 5.33
C LYS A 104 9.01 6.95 6.50
N ILE A 105 8.06 6.05 6.22
CA ILE A 105 7.35 5.29 7.25
C ILE A 105 7.99 3.91 7.45
N ASN A 106 8.17 3.51 8.68
CA ASN A 106 8.51 2.13 9.02
C ASN A 106 7.22 1.30 9.02
N ARG A 107 7.06 0.39 8.07
CA ARG A 107 5.84 -0.43 7.91
C ARG A 107 5.54 -1.33 9.11
N LYS A 108 6.56 -1.73 9.88
CA LYS A 108 6.36 -2.59 11.06
C LYS A 108 5.85 -1.82 12.27
N THR A 109 6.31 -0.59 12.43
CA THR A 109 6.00 0.23 13.61
C THR A 109 5.01 1.35 13.33
N GLY A 110 4.72 1.67 12.06
CA GLY A 110 3.92 2.81 11.65
C GLY A 110 4.59 4.17 11.90
N LYS A 111 5.84 4.19 12.39
CA LYS A 111 6.51 5.42 12.80
C LYS A 111 7.36 6.00 11.67
N PRO A 112 7.42 7.35 11.54
CA PRO A 112 8.35 8.02 10.65
C PRO A 112 9.81 7.78 11.05
N PHE A 113 10.71 7.79 10.08
CA PHE A 113 12.15 7.78 10.32
C PHE A 113 12.89 8.56 9.24
N ILE A 114 14.08 9.07 9.57
CA ILE A 114 14.95 9.80 8.65
C ILE A 114 16.01 8.87 8.11
N ILE A 115 16.27 8.97 6.79
CA ILE A 115 17.28 8.18 6.07
C ILE A 115 18.13 9.09 5.18
N ASP A 116 19.42 8.78 5.08
CA ASP A 116 20.38 9.57 4.29
C ASP A 116 20.33 9.29 2.78
N GLU A 117 19.71 8.18 2.36
CA GLU A 117 19.69 7.74 0.96
C GLU A 117 18.28 7.50 0.44
N TRP A 118 18.13 7.72 -0.89
CA TRP A 118 16.92 7.49 -1.67
C TRP A 118 16.78 6.01 -2.03
N GLN A 119 16.59 5.14 -1.04
CA GLN A 119 16.28 3.75 -1.35
C GLN A 119 14.77 3.58 -1.57
N GLU A 120 14.39 2.68 -2.48
CA GLU A 120 13.01 2.19 -2.59
C GLU A 120 12.55 1.66 -1.22
N SER A 121 11.59 2.31 -0.62
CA SER A 121 11.27 2.04 0.77
C SER A 121 9.89 2.59 1.13
N PRO A 122 9.32 2.16 2.26
CA PRO A 122 7.92 2.40 2.54
C PRO A 122 7.51 3.86 2.47
N TYR A 123 6.37 4.10 1.85
CA TYR A 123 5.74 5.41 1.62
C TYR A 123 4.43 5.49 2.36
N TRP A 124 3.93 6.70 2.56
CA TRP A 124 2.51 6.91 2.85
C TRP A 124 1.71 6.75 1.57
N ILE A 125 0.50 6.26 1.71
CA ILE A 125 -0.41 6.01 0.58
C ILE A 125 -1.58 6.98 0.71
N VAL A 126 -1.99 7.56 -0.42
CA VAL A 126 -3.25 8.29 -0.56
C VAL A 126 -4.02 7.74 -1.76
N LEU A 127 -5.31 7.49 -1.57
CA LEU A 127 -6.23 7.09 -2.61
C LEU A 127 -6.93 8.35 -3.14
N VAL A 128 -6.71 8.66 -4.42
CA VAL A 128 -7.46 9.70 -5.13
C VAL A 128 -8.61 9.06 -5.86
N ILE A 129 -9.84 9.44 -5.53
CA ILE A 129 -11.07 8.91 -6.09
C ILE A 129 -11.75 9.92 -7.01
N GLN A 130 -12.64 9.44 -7.86
CA GLN A 130 -13.52 10.31 -8.65
C GLN A 130 -14.46 11.08 -7.72
N ASP A 131 -14.80 12.28 -8.13
CA ASP A 131 -15.84 13.07 -7.43
C ASP A 131 -17.17 12.31 -7.42
N ASN A 132 -17.83 12.35 -6.28
CA ASN A 132 -19.10 11.64 -6.07
C ASN A 132 -19.02 10.12 -6.32
N PHE A 133 -17.86 9.50 -6.06
CA PHE A 133 -17.72 8.06 -6.17
C PHE A 133 -18.68 7.37 -5.19
N GLU A 134 -19.58 6.57 -5.73
CA GLU A 134 -20.52 5.78 -4.94
C GLU A 134 -20.32 4.29 -5.15
N VAL A 135 -20.24 3.56 -4.05
CA VAL A 135 -20.28 2.10 -4.09
C VAL A 135 -21.71 1.67 -4.43
N PRO A 136 -21.93 0.82 -5.44
CA PRO A 136 -23.26 0.32 -5.77
C PRO A 136 -23.93 -0.34 -4.56
N ASN A 137 -25.24 -0.12 -4.39
CA ASN A 137 -25.97 -0.63 -3.23
C ASN A 137 -25.92 -2.16 -3.09
N TRP A 138 -25.83 -2.88 -4.21
CA TRP A 138 -25.71 -4.34 -4.19
C TRP A 138 -24.40 -4.82 -3.57
N ALA A 139 -23.36 -3.98 -3.54
CA ALA A 139 -22.04 -4.30 -2.99
C ALA A 139 -21.87 -3.89 -1.52
N LYS A 140 -22.74 -3.00 -1.02
CA LYS A 140 -22.66 -2.52 0.36
C LYS A 140 -23.12 -3.60 1.34
N ASP A 141 -22.44 -3.70 2.47
CA ASP A 141 -22.79 -4.60 3.59
C ASP A 141 -22.88 -6.08 3.20
N LYS A 142 -22.10 -6.52 2.20
CA LYS A 142 -22.04 -7.90 1.74
C LYS A 142 -20.80 -8.61 2.22
N ILE A 143 -20.93 -9.92 2.41
CA ILE A 143 -19.78 -10.80 2.59
C ILE A 143 -19.21 -11.10 1.21
N TYR A 144 -17.95 -10.76 1.00
CA TYR A 144 -17.18 -11.08 -0.19
C TYR A 144 -16.42 -12.38 0.05
N TYR A 145 -16.64 -13.37 -0.78
CA TYR A 145 -16.00 -14.67 -0.67
C TYR A 145 -15.08 -14.91 -1.86
N GLN A 146 -13.77 -14.91 -1.59
CA GLN A 146 -12.77 -15.24 -2.60
C GLN A 146 -12.70 -16.75 -2.80
N ILE A 147 -12.85 -17.21 -4.05
CA ILE A 147 -12.76 -18.62 -4.40
C ILE A 147 -11.50 -18.90 -5.20
N PHE A 148 -10.61 -19.71 -4.64
CA PHE A 148 -9.55 -20.35 -5.42
C PHE A 148 -10.13 -21.59 -6.08
N VAL A 149 -10.54 -21.44 -7.34
CA VAL A 149 -11.39 -22.39 -8.08
C VAL A 149 -10.90 -23.84 -7.99
N ASP A 150 -9.58 -24.04 -8.20
CA ASP A 150 -8.95 -25.37 -8.17
C ASP A 150 -9.08 -26.11 -6.82
N ARG A 151 -9.28 -25.35 -5.72
CA ARG A 151 -9.27 -25.87 -4.36
C ARG A 151 -10.62 -25.79 -3.64
N PHE A 152 -11.68 -25.36 -4.34
CA PHE A 152 -12.97 -25.14 -3.70
C PHE A 152 -13.88 -26.38 -3.79
N TYR A 153 -14.20 -26.84 -4.97
CA TYR A 153 -15.00 -28.04 -5.18
C TYR A 153 -14.84 -28.61 -6.59
N LYS A 154 -14.66 -29.93 -6.69
CA LYS A 154 -14.52 -30.66 -7.93
C LYS A 154 -15.86 -31.28 -8.33
N SER A 155 -16.53 -30.71 -9.33
CA SER A 155 -17.72 -31.32 -9.91
C SER A 155 -17.34 -32.63 -10.65
N GLN A 156 -18.12 -33.65 -10.45
CA GLN A 156 -18.03 -34.92 -11.23
C GLN A 156 -18.62 -34.79 -12.64
N ASN A 157 -19.42 -33.75 -12.87
CA ASN A 157 -20.14 -33.50 -14.11
C ASN A 157 -19.37 -32.60 -15.09
N ALA A 158 -18.13 -32.23 -14.79
CA ALA A 158 -17.33 -31.37 -15.64
C ALA A 158 -16.25 -32.15 -16.36
N ASN A 159 -16.19 -31.99 -17.70
CA ASN A 159 -15.10 -32.52 -18.52
C ASN A 159 -13.82 -31.73 -18.23
N GLN A 160 -12.88 -32.37 -17.54
CA GLN A 160 -11.60 -31.75 -17.19
C GLN A 160 -10.56 -32.15 -18.25
N LYS A 161 -10.15 -31.18 -19.08
CA LYS A 161 -9.03 -31.38 -19.99
C LYS A 161 -7.72 -31.34 -19.19
N GLN A 162 -6.88 -32.35 -19.41
CA GLN A 162 -5.52 -32.33 -18.89
C GLN A 162 -4.67 -31.33 -19.68
N ILE A 163 -3.97 -30.47 -18.95
CA ILE A 163 -3.09 -29.45 -19.52
C ILE A 163 -1.64 -29.95 -19.34
N PRO A 164 -0.82 -30.00 -20.41
CA PRO A 164 0.58 -30.40 -20.31
C PRO A 164 1.36 -29.53 -19.29
N GLY A 165 2.29 -30.16 -18.56
CA GLY A 165 3.14 -29.49 -17.58
C GLY A 165 2.50 -29.25 -16.22
N ARG A 166 1.24 -29.66 -16.01
CA ARG A 166 0.55 -29.58 -14.72
C ARG A 166 0.58 -30.92 -14.01
N LYS A 167 0.76 -30.87 -12.68
CA LYS A 167 0.78 -32.04 -11.79
C LYS A 167 -0.60 -32.21 -11.17
N TYR A 168 -1.36 -33.19 -11.66
CA TYR A 168 -2.70 -33.46 -11.14
C TYR A 168 -2.64 -34.27 -9.84
N ARG A 169 -3.34 -33.80 -8.82
CA ARG A 169 -3.39 -34.38 -7.47
C ARG A 169 -4.78 -34.95 -7.18
N ASN A 170 -4.81 -35.93 -6.28
CA ASN A 170 -6.06 -36.32 -5.67
C ASN A 170 -6.51 -35.27 -4.68
N TRP A 171 -7.84 -35.18 -4.46
CA TRP A 171 -8.41 -34.09 -3.64
C TRP A 171 -7.87 -34.08 -2.18
N ALA A 172 -7.54 -35.21 -1.62
CA ALA A 172 -7.04 -35.37 -0.25
C ALA A 172 -5.50 -35.25 -0.14
N GLU A 173 -4.78 -35.13 -1.25
CA GLU A 173 -3.33 -35.01 -1.21
C GLU A 173 -2.88 -33.62 -0.77
N MET A 174 -1.64 -33.56 -0.24
CA MET A 174 -1.00 -32.28 0.06
C MET A 174 -0.37 -31.68 -1.19
N PRO A 175 -0.44 -30.36 -1.38
CA PRO A 175 0.31 -29.70 -2.44
C PRO A 175 1.81 -29.78 -2.20
N ASP A 176 2.57 -29.70 -3.27
CA ASP A 176 4.03 -29.62 -3.20
C ASP A 176 4.45 -28.18 -2.86
N TRP A 177 4.67 -27.92 -1.58
CA TRP A 177 4.97 -26.59 -1.06
C TRP A 177 6.47 -26.37 -0.76
N ARG A 178 7.28 -27.40 -0.95
CA ARG A 178 8.72 -27.35 -0.67
C ARG A 178 9.47 -26.89 -1.90
N LYS A 179 10.62 -26.25 -1.65
CA LYS A 179 11.59 -25.97 -2.70
C LYS A 179 12.16 -27.27 -3.23
N ASP A 180 12.40 -27.32 -4.54
CA ASP A 180 13.19 -28.39 -5.16
C ASP A 180 14.69 -28.28 -4.78
N GLU A 181 15.48 -29.19 -5.30
CA GLU A 181 16.94 -29.23 -5.08
C GLU A 181 17.66 -28.00 -5.62
N THR A 182 17.05 -27.25 -6.55
CA THR A 182 17.58 -26.01 -7.11
C THR A 182 17.09 -24.75 -6.37
N GLY A 183 16.27 -24.92 -5.32
CA GLY A 183 15.73 -23.85 -4.50
C GLY A 183 14.46 -23.17 -5.07
N ASN A 184 13.84 -23.73 -6.09
CA ASN A 184 12.65 -23.20 -6.76
C ASN A 184 11.37 -23.79 -6.20
N TYR A 185 10.28 -22.99 -6.21
CA TYR A 185 8.93 -23.45 -5.92
C TYR A 185 8.21 -23.79 -7.23
N HIS A 186 7.60 -24.98 -7.28
CA HIS A 186 6.75 -25.40 -8.40
C HIS A 186 5.29 -25.25 -8.01
N ASN A 187 4.65 -24.17 -8.44
CA ASN A 187 3.22 -23.93 -8.20
C ASN A 187 2.36 -24.55 -9.31
N ASN A 188 2.60 -25.82 -9.64
CA ASN A 188 1.97 -26.52 -10.75
C ASN A 188 1.05 -27.68 -10.33
N ASP A 189 0.71 -27.77 -9.06
CA ASP A 189 -0.25 -28.72 -8.52
C ASP A 189 -1.70 -28.30 -8.83
N PHE A 190 -2.50 -29.25 -9.35
CA PHE A 190 -3.91 -29.04 -9.66
C PHE A 190 -4.75 -30.16 -9.04
N PHE A 191 -5.80 -29.76 -8.31
CA PHE A 191 -6.70 -30.65 -7.60
C PHE A 191 -8.00 -30.87 -8.37
N GLY A 192 -8.27 -30.01 -9.34
CA GLY A 192 -9.37 -30.17 -10.29
C GLY A 192 -10.68 -29.55 -9.88
N GLY A 193 -10.68 -28.63 -8.88
CA GLY A 193 -11.82 -27.76 -8.67
C GLY A 193 -12.14 -26.96 -9.93
N ASN A 194 -13.41 -26.67 -10.18
CA ASN A 194 -13.86 -26.05 -11.42
C ASN A 194 -15.10 -25.16 -11.19
N ILE A 195 -15.42 -24.36 -12.21
CA ILE A 195 -16.57 -23.42 -12.13
C ILE A 195 -17.90 -24.17 -11.93
N LYS A 196 -18.06 -25.35 -12.55
CA LYS A 196 -19.24 -26.17 -12.32
C LYS A 196 -19.38 -26.60 -10.85
N GLY A 197 -18.25 -26.85 -10.19
CA GLY A 197 -18.22 -27.12 -8.75
C GLY A 197 -18.65 -25.92 -7.91
N ILE A 198 -18.28 -24.70 -8.32
CA ILE A 198 -18.77 -23.48 -7.66
C ILE A 198 -20.30 -23.40 -7.80
N GLU A 199 -20.82 -23.61 -9.02
CA GLU A 199 -22.27 -23.59 -9.30
C GLU A 199 -23.02 -24.61 -8.41
N GLU A 200 -22.51 -25.83 -8.28
CA GLU A 200 -23.10 -26.87 -7.42
C GLU A 200 -23.08 -26.51 -5.92
N LYS A 201 -22.25 -25.54 -5.51
CA LYS A 201 -22.12 -25.07 -4.13
C LYS A 201 -22.74 -23.69 -3.86
N LEU A 202 -23.53 -23.15 -4.79
CA LEU A 202 -24.14 -21.83 -4.59
C LEU A 202 -25.10 -21.80 -3.39
N GLU A 203 -25.89 -22.86 -3.13
CA GLU A 203 -26.76 -22.91 -1.96
C GLU A 203 -25.97 -22.96 -0.64
N TYR A 204 -24.82 -23.62 -0.62
CA TYR A 204 -23.92 -23.59 0.52
C TYR A 204 -23.38 -22.17 0.77
N LEU A 205 -22.91 -21.48 -0.29
CA LEU A 205 -22.44 -20.08 -0.18
C LEU A 205 -23.55 -19.15 0.27
N LYS A 206 -24.76 -19.33 -0.23
CA LYS A 206 -25.94 -18.58 0.20
C LYS A 206 -26.27 -18.82 1.68
N SER A 207 -26.16 -20.06 2.16
CA SER A 207 -26.37 -20.37 3.58
C SER A 207 -25.37 -19.68 4.52
N LEU A 208 -24.19 -19.32 4.02
CA LEU A 208 -23.20 -18.50 4.72
C LEU A 208 -23.43 -16.97 4.58
N ASN A 209 -24.55 -16.57 3.99
CA ASN A 209 -24.87 -15.16 3.69
C ASN A 209 -23.83 -14.46 2.78
N VAL A 210 -23.16 -15.22 1.91
CA VAL A 210 -22.26 -14.66 0.90
C VAL A 210 -23.06 -13.86 -0.13
N GLY A 211 -22.71 -12.60 -0.31
CA GLY A 211 -23.39 -11.70 -1.27
C GLY A 211 -22.58 -11.48 -2.54
N VAL A 212 -21.28 -11.70 -2.51
CA VAL A 212 -20.39 -11.52 -3.66
C VAL A 212 -19.34 -12.63 -3.70
N ILE A 213 -19.14 -13.21 -4.86
CA ILE A 213 -18.10 -14.22 -5.14
C ILE A 213 -17.09 -13.61 -6.13
N TYR A 214 -15.80 -13.77 -5.90
CA TYR A 214 -14.74 -13.36 -6.82
C TYR A 214 -13.55 -14.32 -6.83
#